data_ec4fbab57b9a01579872ce4b46aa071e
#
_entry.id   ec4fbab57b9a01579872ce4b46aa071e
#
_cell.length_a   1.000
_cell.length_b   1.000
_cell.length_c   1.000
_cell.angle_alpha   90.00
_cell.angle_beta   90.00
_cell.angle_gamma   90.00
#
_symmetry.space_group_name_H-M   'P 1'
#
loop_
_entity.id
_entity.type
_entity.pdbx_description
1 polymer ?
#
loop_
_entity_poly.entity_id
_entity_poly.type
_entity_poly.pdbx_seq_one_letter_code
_entity_poly.pdbx_strand_id
1 'polypeptide(L)'
;MTFKKYLRKCRLLVLNTPNYSHSEYKRSKDLYQKYIKGYHKRYIKLITKLDKSKKFKIILIDFNGRKKNELDKLYTKKIFEIFDKMPMNKFIKDKNFKPLNLS
;
A
#
# COMPACT_ATOMS: atom_id res chain seq x y z
N MET A 1 11.94 10.13 3.22
CA MET A 1 11.57 8.89 3.92
C MET A 1 11.92 7.69 3.06
N THR A 2 12.59 6.72 3.62
CA THR A 2 12.94 5.52 2.87
C THR A 2 12.09 4.34 3.39
N PHE A 3 11.73 3.44 2.48
CA PHE A 3 10.96 2.24 2.82
C PHE A 3 11.81 0.98 2.73
N LYS A 4 13.12 1.12 2.95
CA LYS A 4 14.07 0.01 2.84
C LYS A 4 13.71 -1.20 3.67
N LYS A 5 13.14 -0.98 4.87
CA LYS A 5 12.76 -2.08 5.76
C LYS A 5 11.64 -2.95 5.19
N TYR A 6 10.90 -2.44 4.21
CA TYR A 6 9.82 -3.18 3.55
C TYR A 6 10.24 -3.80 2.22
N LEU A 7 11.45 -3.48 1.76
CA LEU A 7 11.94 -3.95 0.47
C LEU A 7 11.90 -5.48 0.42
N ARG A 8 11.26 -6.01 -0.62
CA ARG A 8 11.08 -7.45 -0.85
C ARG A 8 10.28 -8.18 0.23
N LYS A 9 9.68 -7.43 1.17
CA LYS A 9 8.85 -8.02 2.23
C LYS A 9 7.37 -7.82 1.99
N CYS A 10 7.00 -6.66 1.45
CA CYS A 10 5.62 -6.34 1.17
C CYS A 10 5.53 -5.23 0.14
N ARG A 11 4.32 -5.07 -0.39
CA ARG A 11 3.93 -3.91 -1.17
C ARG A 11 3.41 -2.85 -0.23
N LEU A 12 3.46 -1.58 -0.64
CA LEU A 12 3.01 -0.49 0.21
C LEU A 12 1.89 0.29 -0.44
N LEU A 13 0.90 0.60 0.37
CA LEU A 13 -0.15 1.57 0.06
C LEU A 13 0.15 2.79 0.93
N VAL A 14 0.77 3.81 0.33
CA VAL A 14 1.19 4.99 1.07
C VAL A 14 0.13 6.07 0.95
N LEU A 15 -0.42 6.49 2.09
CA LEU A 15 -1.34 7.61 2.15
C LEU A 15 -0.55 8.84 2.54
N ASN A 16 -0.27 9.69 1.55
CA ASN A 16 0.41 10.95 1.76
C ASN A 16 -0.66 12.02 2.00
N THR A 17 -0.76 12.52 3.24
CA THR A 17 -1.85 13.41 3.64
C THR A 17 -1.32 14.70 4.26
N PRO A 18 -1.98 15.86 4.00
CA PRO A 18 -1.60 17.11 4.65
C PRO A 18 -1.96 17.15 6.13
N ASN A 19 -2.97 16.37 6.54
CA ASN A 19 -3.37 16.27 7.95
C ASN A 19 -4.16 14.99 8.16
N TYR A 20 -4.33 14.61 9.44
CA TYR A 20 -5.02 13.38 9.79
C TYR A 20 -6.55 13.48 9.76
N SER A 21 -7.09 14.69 9.65
CA SER A 21 -8.53 14.92 9.55
C SER A 21 -9.04 15.01 8.12
N HIS A 22 -8.16 14.91 7.14
CA HIS A 22 -8.52 14.97 5.72
C HIS A 22 -9.52 13.86 5.39
N SER A 23 -10.63 14.21 4.71
CA SER A 23 -11.73 13.28 4.46
C SER A 23 -11.29 12.05 3.65
N GLU A 24 -10.50 12.24 2.60
CA GLU A 24 -10.01 11.12 1.79
C GLU A 24 -9.02 10.24 2.56
N TYR A 25 -8.24 10.83 3.45
CA TYR A 25 -7.34 10.04 4.30
C TYR A 25 -8.14 9.11 5.21
N LYS A 26 -9.15 9.65 5.90
CA LYS A 26 -10.02 8.85 6.78
C LYS A 26 -10.76 7.75 6.01
N ARG A 27 -11.32 8.13 4.86
CA ARG A 27 -12.04 7.18 4.00
C ARG A 27 -11.11 6.04 3.54
N SER A 28 -9.89 6.39 3.14
CA SER A 28 -8.92 5.40 2.66
C SER A 28 -8.50 4.44 3.78
N LYS A 29 -8.28 4.94 4.99
CA LYS A 29 -7.98 4.09 6.14
C LYS A 29 -9.13 3.13 6.43
N ASP A 30 -10.36 3.64 6.42
CA ASP A 30 -11.54 2.82 6.68
C ASP A 30 -11.71 1.73 5.64
N LEU A 31 -11.48 2.06 4.36
CA LEU A 31 -11.54 1.07 3.27
C LEU A 31 -10.46 0.01 3.40
N TYR A 32 -9.25 0.42 3.77
CA TYR A 32 -8.18 -0.54 3.99
C TYR A 32 -8.58 -1.52 5.10
N GLN A 33 -9.11 -1.02 6.20
CA GLN A 33 -9.54 -1.85 7.32
C GLN A 33 -10.72 -2.76 6.95
N LYS A 34 -11.68 -2.21 6.19
CA LYS A 34 -12.84 -2.97 5.74
C LYS A 34 -12.47 -4.18 4.88
N TYR A 35 -11.47 -4.00 4.02
CA TYR A 35 -11.02 -5.05 3.09
C TYR A 35 -9.66 -5.60 3.46
N ILE A 36 -9.35 -5.60 4.76
CA ILE A 36 -8.02 -5.94 5.28
C ILE A 36 -7.53 -7.31 4.81
N LYS A 37 -8.42 -8.30 4.77
CA LYS A 37 -8.05 -9.65 4.34
C LYS A 37 -7.57 -9.67 2.88
N GLY A 38 -8.23 -8.90 2.01
CA GLY A 38 -7.81 -8.78 0.61
C GLY A 38 -6.47 -8.09 0.47
N TYR A 39 -6.23 -7.05 1.25
CA TYR A 39 -4.94 -6.37 1.27
C TYR A 39 -3.83 -7.26 1.80
N HIS A 40 -4.07 -7.97 2.90
CA HIS A 40 -3.09 -8.89 3.48
C HIS A 40 -2.75 -10.04 2.53
N LYS A 41 -3.76 -10.57 1.85
CA LYS A 41 -3.56 -11.64 0.86
C LYS A 41 -2.59 -11.22 -0.24
N ARG A 42 -2.57 -9.92 -0.56
CA ARG A 42 -1.70 -9.36 -1.59
C ARG A 42 -0.41 -8.76 -1.02
N TYR A 43 -0.16 -8.97 0.27
CA TYR A 43 1.03 -8.45 0.97
C TYR A 43 1.12 -6.92 0.90
N ILE A 44 -0.02 -6.24 1.01
CA ILE A 44 -0.10 -4.77 0.95
C ILE A 44 -0.22 -4.21 2.36
N LYS A 45 0.77 -3.42 2.76
CA LYS A 45 0.76 -2.72 4.04
C LYS A 45 0.42 -1.24 3.85
N LEU A 46 -0.41 -0.72 4.75
CA LEU A 46 -0.76 0.70 4.77
C LEU A 46 0.31 1.49 5.50
N ILE A 47 0.79 2.56 4.88
CA ILE A 47 1.73 3.51 5.48
C ILE A 47 1.12 4.90 5.38
N THR A 48 1.17 5.66 6.47
CA THR A 48 0.74 7.06 6.47
C THR A 48 1.97 7.96 6.46
N LYS A 49 1.99 8.92 5.54
CA LYS A 49 3.02 9.95 5.50
C LYS A 49 2.36 11.31 5.61
N LEU A 50 2.70 12.05 6.66
CA LEU A 50 2.19 13.39 6.87
C LEU A 50 3.07 14.40 6.13
N ASP A 51 2.45 15.20 5.26
CA ASP A 51 3.15 16.27 4.53
C ASP A 51 2.20 17.45 4.37
N LYS A 52 2.34 18.43 5.23
CA LYS A 52 1.46 19.60 5.28
C LYS A 52 1.50 20.47 4.03
N SER A 53 2.57 20.35 3.26
CA SER A 53 2.78 21.17 2.06
C SER A 53 2.16 20.58 0.79
N LYS A 54 1.64 19.37 0.86
CA LYS A 54 1.15 18.65 -0.32
C LYS A 54 -0.31 18.25 -0.18
N LYS A 55 -0.98 18.12 -1.34
CA LYS A 55 -2.33 17.59 -1.40
C LYS A 55 -2.32 16.10 -1.07
N PHE A 56 -3.48 15.58 -0.68
CA PHE A 56 -3.63 14.15 -0.44
C PHE A 56 -3.31 13.36 -1.71
N LYS A 57 -2.49 12.32 -1.55
CA LYS A 57 -2.13 11.41 -2.64
C LYS A 57 -1.96 9.99 -2.11
N ILE A 58 -2.26 9.03 -2.97
CA ILE A 58 -2.05 7.61 -2.68
C ILE A 58 -0.95 7.12 -3.60
N ILE A 59 0.08 6.52 -3.02
CA ILE A 59 1.23 6.03 -3.78
C ILE A 59 1.32 4.54 -3.58
N LEU A 60 1.38 3.79 -4.70
CA LEU A 60 1.52 2.34 -4.68
C LEU A 60 2.97 1.98 -4.94
N ILE A 61 3.55 1.21 -4.02
CA ILE A 61 4.96 0.79 -4.10
C ILE A 61 5.02 -0.73 -4.15
N ASP A 62 5.76 -1.27 -5.11
CA ASP A 62 5.91 -2.70 -5.31
C ASP A 62 7.01 -3.29 -4.41
N PHE A 63 7.18 -4.61 -4.44
CA PHE A 63 8.20 -5.33 -3.66
C PHE A 63 9.62 -4.82 -3.89
N ASN A 64 9.91 -4.31 -5.08
CA ASN A 64 11.23 -3.77 -5.41
C ASN A 64 11.46 -2.34 -4.90
N GLY A 65 10.50 -1.78 -4.16
CA GLY A 65 10.59 -0.43 -3.63
C GLY A 65 10.29 0.67 -4.63
N ARG A 66 9.87 0.33 -5.84
CA ARG A 66 9.58 1.33 -6.88
C ARG A 66 8.12 1.73 -6.87
N LYS A 67 7.88 3.01 -7.10
CA LYS A 67 6.52 3.53 -7.28
C LYS A 67 5.91 2.96 -8.55
N LYS A 68 4.74 2.34 -8.45
CA LYS A 68 4.01 1.80 -9.59
C LYS A 68 2.88 2.69 -10.05
N ASN A 69 2.24 3.39 -9.13
CA ASN A 69 1.11 4.21 -9.48
C ASN A 69 0.89 5.29 -8.43
N GLU A 70 0.13 6.30 -8.80
CA GLU A 70 -0.21 7.42 -7.95
C GLU A 70 -1.68 7.77 -8.20
N LEU A 71 -2.47 7.86 -7.14
CA LEU A 71 -3.92 8.04 -7.22
C LEU A 71 -4.38 9.15 -6.30
N ASP A 72 -5.46 9.84 -6.67
CA ASP A 72 -6.07 10.88 -5.84
C ASP A 72 -7.10 10.32 -4.86
N LYS A 73 -7.70 9.17 -5.18
CA LYS A 73 -8.71 8.52 -4.36
C LYS A 73 -8.47 7.03 -4.30
N LEU A 74 -8.87 6.43 -3.19
CA LEU A 74 -8.76 4.98 -2.99
C LEU A 74 -10.01 4.29 -3.52
N TYR A 75 -9.77 3.39 -4.47
CA TYR A 75 -10.78 2.44 -4.93
C TYR A 75 -10.17 1.06 -4.76
N THR A 76 -10.64 0.33 -3.75
CA THR A 76 -10.06 -0.98 -3.38
C THR A 76 -10.00 -1.94 -4.56
N LYS A 77 -11.09 -2.02 -5.33
CA LYS A 77 -11.13 -2.89 -6.51
C LYS A 77 -10.03 -2.54 -7.51
N LYS A 78 -9.82 -1.25 -7.75
CA LYS A 78 -8.78 -0.78 -8.68
C LYS A 78 -7.38 -1.09 -8.16
N ILE A 79 -7.15 -0.90 -6.87
CA ILE A 79 -5.88 -1.24 -6.23
C ILE A 79 -5.59 -2.72 -6.42
N PHE A 80 -6.57 -3.57 -6.16
CA PHE A 80 -6.42 -5.01 -6.33
C PHE A 80 -6.13 -5.39 -7.78
N GLU A 81 -6.82 -4.76 -8.74
CA GLU A 81 -6.56 -4.99 -10.17
C GLU A 81 -5.13 -4.63 -10.55
N ILE A 82 -4.63 -3.49 -10.07
CA ILE A 82 -3.27 -3.05 -10.36
C ILE A 82 -2.26 -4.05 -9.81
N PHE A 83 -2.39 -4.44 -8.55
CA PHE A 83 -1.43 -5.36 -7.94
C PHE A 83 -1.56 -6.79 -8.45
N ASP A 84 -2.77 -7.24 -8.80
CA ASP A 84 -2.97 -8.60 -9.31
C ASP A 84 -2.34 -8.81 -10.69
N LYS A 85 -2.11 -7.73 -11.44
CA LYS A 85 -1.42 -7.80 -12.73
C LYS A 85 0.10 -7.82 -12.59
N MET A 86 0.62 -7.55 -11.38
CA MET A 86 2.05 -7.56 -11.14
C MET A 86 2.54 -8.97 -10.85
N PRO A 87 3.71 -9.37 -11.39
CA PRO A 87 4.24 -10.70 -11.10
C PRO A 87 4.65 -10.79 -9.63
N MET A 88 4.06 -11.73 -8.91
CA MET A 88 4.40 -12.01 -7.51
C MET A 88 5.20 -13.29 -7.35
N ASN A 89 5.17 -14.16 -8.35
CA ASN A 89 5.73 -15.51 -8.24
C ASN A 89 7.20 -15.51 -7.82
N LYS A 90 7.96 -14.54 -8.28
CA LYS A 90 9.37 -14.41 -7.93
C LYS A 90 9.60 -14.28 -6.43
N PHE A 91 8.67 -13.62 -5.72
CA PHE A 91 8.79 -13.38 -4.28
C PHE A 91 8.10 -14.45 -3.46
N ILE A 92 6.92 -14.90 -3.90
CA ILE A 92 6.08 -15.83 -3.14
C ILE A 92 6.66 -17.23 -3.13
N LYS A 93 7.35 -17.63 -4.21
CA LYS A 93 7.96 -18.96 -4.32
C LYS A 93 9.28 -19.10 -3.57
N ASP A 94 9.83 -18.00 -3.06
CA ASP A 94 11.03 -18.06 -2.22
C ASP A 94 10.66 -18.75 -0.90
N LYS A 95 11.39 -19.81 -0.56
CA LYS A 95 11.15 -20.57 0.67
C LYS A 95 11.31 -19.72 1.92
N ASN A 96 12.08 -18.65 1.85
CA ASN A 96 12.32 -17.74 2.97
C ASN A 96 11.35 -16.57 2.99
N PHE A 97 10.46 -16.49 2.01
CA PHE A 97 9.47 -15.42 1.96
C PHE A 97 8.40 -15.65 3.02
N LYS A 98 8.29 -14.69 3.93
CA LYS A 98 7.27 -14.76 4.99
C LYS A 98 6.16 -13.76 4.73
N PRO A 99 4.89 -14.18 4.85
CA PRO A 99 3.77 -13.25 4.74
C PRO A 99 3.92 -12.10 5.73
N LEU A 100 3.44 -10.93 5.34
CA LEU A 100 3.44 -9.79 6.23
C LEU A 100 2.49 -10.06 7.40
N ASN A 101 2.99 -9.97 8.63
CA ASN A 101 2.16 -10.07 9.82
C ASN A 101 1.59 -8.69 10.12
N LEU A 102 0.29 -8.53 9.85
CA LEU A 102 -0.41 -7.27 10.02
C LEU A 102 -1.43 -7.30 11.16
N SER A 103 -1.37 -8.34 11.97
CA SER A 103 -2.23 -8.44 13.15
C SER A 103 -1.91 -7.39 14.21
#